data_d4034d1fbe651e9c4abf2070b67abe84
#
_entry.id   d4034d1fbe651e9c4abf2070b67abe84
#
_cell.length_a   1.000
_cell.length_b   1.000
_cell.length_c   1.000
_cell.angle_alpha   90.00
_cell.angle_beta   90.00
_cell.angle_gamma   90.00
#
_symmetry.space_group_name_H-M   'P 1'
#
loop_
_entity.id
_entity.type
_entity.pdbx_description
1 polymer ?
#
loop_
_entity_poly.entity_id
_entity_poly.type
_entity_poly.pdbx_seq_one_letter_code
_entity_poly.pdbx_strand_id
1 'polypeptide(L)'
;MTLQYPTIADCVGNTPLVRLQRMAGETSNTLLLKLEGNNPAGSVKDRPALSMITRAELRGQIKPGDTLIEATSGNTGIALAMAAAIKGYKMVLIMPDNGSAERKAAMTAYGAQLILVTQEEGMEGARDLAERMAAEGRGVVLDQFANGDNPEAHYTSTGPEIWRQTQGSITHFVSSMGTTGTIMGNSRYLKEQNPAIQIVGLQPMEGAAIPGIRRWPEEYLPKIYNATRVDRIIDMAQREAEDTTRRLAVSYTHLTLPTSD
;
A
#
# COMPACT_ATOMS: atom_id res chain seq x y z
N MET A 1 -20.47 -22.07 -23.99
CA MET A 1 -19.59 -21.08 -23.30
C MET A 1 -19.90 -21.15 -21.80
N THR A 2 -18.97 -21.60 -21.01
CA THR A 2 -19.13 -21.55 -19.54
C THR A 2 -18.99 -20.09 -19.10
N LEU A 3 -20.01 -19.54 -18.47
CA LEU A 3 -19.96 -18.20 -17.91
C LEU A 3 -18.85 -18.16 -16.82
N GLN A 4 -17.83 -17.34 -17.03
CA GLN A 4 -16.82 -17.08 -15.99
C GLN A 4 -17.22 -15.83 -15.20
N TYR A 5 -17.47 -16.00 -13.93
CA TYR A 5 -17.71 -14.89 -13.03
C TYR A 5 -16.39 -14.44 -12.38
N PRO A 6 -16.22 -13.13 -12.11
CA PRO A 6 -15.02 -12.65 -11.43
C PRO A 6 -14.92 -13.21 -10.01
N THR A 7 -13.70 -13.48 -9.57
CA THR A 7 -13.37 -13.81 -8.20
C THR A 7 -13.04 -12.54 -7.40
N ILE A 8 -12.88 -12.66 -6.08
CA ILE A 8 -12.49 -11.50 -5.26
C ILE A 8 -11.10 -10.96 -5.66
N ALA A 9 -10.19 -11.80 -6.17
CA ALA A 9 -8.90 -11.38 -6.68
C ALA A 9 -9.04 -10.45 -7.91
N ASP A 10 -10.02 -10.70 -8.76
CA ASP A 10 -10.30 -9.89 -9.96
C ASP A 10 -10.92 -8.52 -9.60
N CYS A 11 -11.37 -8.35 -8.37
CA CYS A 11 -11.88 -7.10 -7.84
C CYS A 11 -10.79 -6.18 -7.26
N VAL A 12 -9.54 -6.66 -7.18
CA VAL A 12 -8.41 -5.82 -6.77
C VAL A 12 -8.02 -4.92 -7.93
N GLY A 13 -8.04 -3.61 -7.68
CA GLY A 13 -7.80 -2.61 -8.72
C GLY A 13 -9.07 -2.09 -9.38
N ASN A 14 -8.94 -1.47 -10.55
CA ASN A 14 -10.00 -0.74 -11.24
C ASN A 14 -10.78 0.22 -10.35
N THR A 15 -10.10 0.78 -9.37
CA THR A 15 -10.68 1.71 -8.40
C THR A 15 -11.14 3.00 -9.07
N PRO A 16 -12.18 3.66 -8.56
CA PRO A 16 -12.64 4.92 -9.11
C PRO A 16 -11.59 6.03 -9.05
N LEU A 17 -11.58 6.87 -10.08
CA LEU A 17 -10.89 8.16 -10.07
C LEU A 17 -11.95 9.25 -10.08
N VAL A 18 -12.05 10.04 -9.01
CA VAL A 18 -13.13 11.01 -8.82
C VAL A 18 -12.60 12.44 -8.76
N ARG A 19 -13.39 13.38 -9.30
CA ARG A 19 -13.06 14.80 -9.25
C ARG A 19 -13.43 15.38 -7.88
N LEU A 20 -12.48 16.10 -7.28
CA LEU A 20 -12.72 16.89 -6.07
C LEU A 20 -13.48 18.17 -6.43
N GLN A 21 -14.67 18.36 -5.83
CA GLN A 21 -15.58 19.45 -6.22
C GLN A 21 -15.48 20.70 -5.34
N ARG A 22 -15.19 20.55 -4.04
CA ARG A 22 -15.38 21.64 -3.06
C ARG A 22 -14.10 22.13 -2.38
N MET A 23 -13.01 21.39 -2.45
CA MET A 23 -11.76 21.74 -1.74
C MET A 23 -10.68 22.33 -2.64
N ALA A 24 -10.93 22.39 -3.94
CA ALA A 24 -9.94 22.89 -4.90
C ALA A 24 -9.72 24.42 -4.79
N GLY A 25 -10.61 25.12 -4.07
CA GLY A 25 -10.58 26.60 -4.02
C GLY A 25 -10.87 27.22 -5.39
N GLU A 26 -10.53 28.49 -5.54
CA GLU A 26 -10.59 29.22 -6.81
C GLU A 26 -9.35 28.89 -7.64
N THR A 27 -9.36 27.75 -8.33
CA THR A 27 -8.27 27.30 -9.20
C THR A 27 -8.82 26.75 -10.51
N SER A 28 -8.09 26.92 -11.59
CA SER A 28 -8.37 26.27 -12.88
C SER A 28 -7.93 24.79 -12.92
N ASN A 29 -7.27 24.30 -11.86
CA ASN A 29 -6.79 22.93 -11.80
C ASN A 29 -7.93 21.92 -11.59
N THR A 30 -7.84 20.77 -12.24
CA THR A 30 -8.68 19.62 -11.96
C THR A 30 -7.95 18.71 -10.97
N LEU A 31 -8.50 18.60 -9.74
CA LEU A 31 -7.97 17.70 -8.72
C LEU A 31 -8.75 16.38 -8.74
N LEU A 32 -8.03 15.27 -8.88
CA LEU A 32 -8.59 13.92 -8.96
C LEU A 32 -8.07 13.08 -7.79
N LEU A 33 -8.95 12.26 -7.22
CA LEU A 33 -8.62 11.30 -6.16
C LEU A 33 -8.82 9.88 -6.67
N LYS A 34 -7.78 9.05 -6.56
CA LYS A 34 -7.84 7.60 -6.80
C LYS A 34 -8.28 6.90 -5.52
N LEU A 35 -9.50 6.37 -5.51
CA LEU A 35 -10.13 5.81 -4.30
C LEU A 35 -9.66 4.39 -4.01
N GLU A 36 -8.45 4.24 -3.50
CA GLU A 36 -7.84 2.94 -3.21
C GLU A 36 -8.49 2.19 -2.02
N GLY A 37 -9.31 2.87 -1.22
CA GLY A 37 -10.16 2.25 -0.20
C GLY A 37 -11.25 1.34 -0.78
N ASN A 38 -11.52 1.42 -2.10
CA ASN A 38 -12.49 0.56 -2.78
C ASN A 38 -11.93 -0.82 -3.17
N ASN A 39 -10.67 -1.10 -2.88
CA ASN A 39 -10.16 -2.46 -2.99
C ASN A 39 -10.80 -3.39 -1.92
N PRO A 40 -10.89 -4.70 -2.15
CA PRO A 40 -11.61 -5.65 -1.29
C PRO A 40 -11.18 -5.67 0.18
N ALA A 41 -9.87 -5.57 0.48
CA ALA A 41 -9.38 -5.45 1.86
C ALA A 41 -9.29 -3.99 2.35
N GLY A 42 -9.78 -3.03 1.55
CA GLY A 42 -10.00 -1.65 1.95
C GLY A 42 -8.81 -0.72 1.77
N SER A 43 -7.77 -1.09 1.02
CA SER A 43 -6.63 -0.20 0.84
C SER A 43 -5.83 -0.43 -0.44
N VAL A 44 -4.92 0.51 -0.74
CA VAL A 44 -3.93 0.37 -1.82
C VAL A 44 -3.03 -0.85 -1.67
N LYS A 45 -2.92 -1.41 -0.47
CA LYS A 45 -2.04 -2.55 -0.17
C LYS A 45 -2.53 -3.87 -0.75
N ASP A 46 -3.80 -3.95 -1.14
CA ASP A 46 -4.37 -5.12 -1.82
C ASP A 46 -3.61 -5.44 -3.10
N ARG A 47 -3.23 -4.39 -3.85
CA ARG A 47 -2.49 -4.53 -5.10
C ARG A 47 -1.10 -5.15 -4.92
N PRO A 48 -0.20 -4.57 -4.10
CA PRO A 48 1.11 -5.18 -3.90
C PRO A 48 1.05 -6.53 -3.18
N ALA A 49 0.12 -6.73 -2.24
CA ALA A 49 -0.04 -8.02 -1.58
C ALA A 49 -0.35 -9.15 -2.57
N LEU A 50 -1.36 -8.94 -3.41
CA LEU A 50 -1.72 -9.91 -4.45
C LEU A 50 -0.59 -10.10 -5.48
N SER A 51 0.07 -9.02 -5.89
CA SER A 51 1.20 -9.06 -6.84
C SER A 51 2.38 -9.86 -6.30
N MET A 52 2.82 -9.57 -5.07
CA MET A 52 3.97 -10.26 -4.45
C MET A 52 3.72 -11.77 -4.36
N ILE A 53 2.55 -12.20 -3.91
CA ILE A 53 2.20 -13.64 -3.81
C ILE A 53 2.10 -14.24 -5.20
N THR A 54 1.35 -13.65 -6.12
CA THR A 54 1.15 -14.21 -7.46
C THR A 54 2.45 -14.33 -8.25
N ARG A 55 3.33 -13.34 -8.17
CA ARG A 55 4.59 -13.34 -8.90
C ARG A 55 5.61 -14.28 -8.28
N ALA A 56 5.66 -14.42 -6.95
CA ALA A 56 6.47 -15.41 -6.27
C ALA A 56 6.03 -16.84 -6.64
N GLU A 57 4.73 -17.08 -6.74
CA GLU A 57 4.15 -18.35 -7.19
C GLU A 57 4.54 -18.65 -8.66
N LEU A 58 4.40 -17.67 -9.56
CA LEU A 58 4.79 -17.82 -10.97
C LEU A 58 6.27 -18.12 -11.16
N ARG A 59 7.13 -17.65 -10.25
CA ARG A 59 8.57 -17.97 -10.25
C ARG A 59 8.90 -19.29 -9.56
N GLY A 60 7.91 -19.99 -9.02
CA GLY A 60 8.11 -21.24 -8.28
C GLY A 60 8.81 -21.06 -6.92
N GLN A 61 8.85 -19.84 -6.38
CA GLN A 61 9.44 -19.54 -5.07
C GLN A 61 8.54 -20.00 -3.92
N ILE A 62 7.25 -20.01 -4.14
CA ILE A 62 6.21 -20.46 -3.21
C ILE A 62 5.14 -21.25 -3.97
N LYS A 63 4.38 -22.07 -3.26
CA LYS A 63 3.23 -22.83 -3.79
C LYS A 63 2.08 -22.84 -2.77
N PRO A 64 0.83 -23.01 -3.20
CA PRO A 64 -0.31 -23.14 -2.29
C PRO A 64 -0.05 -24.16 -1.17
N GLY A 65 -0.40 -23.80 0.06
CA GLY A 65 -0.10 -24.56 1.28
C GLY A 65 1.17 -24.14 2.02
N ASP A 66 2.09 -23.43 1.37
CA ASP A 66 3.26 -22.86 2.04
C ASP A 66 2.86 -21.80 3.07
N THR A 67 3.76 -21.52 4.00
CA THR A 67 3.61 -20.46 5.01
C THR A 67 4.31 -19.18 4.56
N LEU A 68 3.58 -18.09 4.52
CA LEU A 68 4.10 -16.74 4.29
C LEU A 68 4.22 -16.02 5.63
N ILE A 69 5.27 -15.23 5.80
CA ILE A 69 5.56 -14.49 7.03
C ILE A 69 5.75 -13.01 6.66
N GLU A 70 5.16 -12.10 7.43
CA GLU A 70 5.41 -10.67 7.27
C GLU A 70 5.33 -9.94 8.61
N ALA A 71 6.27 -9.02 8.83
CA ALA A 71 6.22 -8.10 9.97
C ALA A 71 5.47 -6.83 9.58
N THR A 72 4.23 -6.70 10.04
CA THR A 72 3.39 -5.53 9.70
C THR A 72 2.21 -5.39 10.64
N SER A 73 1.90 -4.17 11.04
CA SER A 73 0.76 -3.85 11.92
C SER A 73 -0.38 -3.12 11.19
N GLY A 74 -0.23 -2.88 9.89
CA GLY A 74 -1.15 -2.01 9.13
C GLY A 74 -1.89 -2.72 8.00
N ASN A 75 -2.32 -1.92 7.03
CA ASN A 75 -3.09 -2.36 5.87
C ASN A 75 -2.39 -3.45 5.04
N THR A 76 -1.06 -3.49 5.05
CA THR A 76 -0.31 -4.56 4.38
C THR A 76 -0.64 -5.93 4.98
N GLY A 77 -0.74 -6.02 6.31
CA GLY A 77 -1.10 -7.28 6.97
C GLY A 77 -2.51 -7.75 6.61
N ILE A 78 -3.49 -6.84 6.58
CA ILE A 78 -4.87 -7.15 6.18
C ILE A 78 -4.90 -7.64 4.72
N ALA A 79 -4.21 -6.92 3.83
CA ALA A 79 -4.16 -7.26 2.41
C ALA A 79 -3.45 -8.60 2.14
N LEU A 80 -2.34 -8.87 2.84
CA LEU A 80 -1.62 -10.14 2.74
C LEU A 80 -2.46 -11.30 3.30
N ALA A 81 -3.16 -11.10 4.41
CA ALA A 81 -4.07 -12.11 4.96
C ALA A 81 -5.17 -12.48 3.96
N MET A 82 -5.82 -11.48 3.35
CA MET A 82 -6.81 -11.70 2.31
C MET A 82 -6.21 -12.41 1.09
N ALA A 83 -5.10 -11.92 0.56
CA ALA A 83 -4.48 -12.49 -0.65
C ALA A 83 -4.00 -13.94 -0.41
N ALA A 84 -3.44 -14.22 0.77
CA ALA A 84 -3.05 -15.57 1.17
C ALA A 84 -4.26 -16.51 1.27
N ALA A 85 -5.36 -16.06 1.88
CA ALA A 85 -6.60 -16.83 1.96
C ALA A 85 -7.16 -17.18 0.56
N ILE A 86 -7.21 -16.20 -0.35
CA ILE A 86 -7.68 -16.39 -1.73
C ILE A 86 -6.83 -17.45 -2.45
N LYS A 87 -5.52 -17.43 -2.24
CA LYS A 87 -4.57 -18.26 -2.97
C LYS A 87 -4.18 -19.56 -2.26
N GLY A 88 -4.75 -19.82 -1.08
CA GLY A 88 -4.53 -21.06 -0.32
C GLY A 88 -3.18 -21.15 0.40
N TYR A 89 -2.62 -20.03 0.82
CA TYR A 89 -1.41 -19.93 1.65
C TYR A 89 -1.76 -19.80 3.14
N LYS A 90 -0.86 -20.25 4.00
CA LYS A 90 -0.91 -19.95 5.43
C LYS A 90 -0.24 -18.59 5.65
N MET A 91 -0.86 -17.67 6.36
CA MET A 91 -0.31 -16.36 6.64
C MET A 91 0.03 -16.20 8.12
N VAL A 92 1.28 -15.87 8.42
CA VAL A 92 1.75 -15.50 9.76
C VAL A 92 2.12 -14.02 9.73
N LEU A 93 1.46 -13.23 10.56
CA LEU A 93 1.71 -11.80 10.71
C LEU A 93 2.28 -11.52 12.10
N ILE A 94 3.39 -10.80 12.12
CA ILE A 94 4.09 -10.44 13.36
C ILE A 94 3.94 -8.94 13.57
N MET A 95 3.48 -8.54 14.74
CA MET A 95 3.20 -7.14 15.05
C MET A 95 3.30 -6.85 16.55
N PRO A 96 3.55 -5.59 16.94
CA PRO A 96 3.45 -5.19 18.34
C PRO A 96 2.05 -5.38 18.90
N ASP A 97 1.97 -5.70 20.20
CA ASP A 97 0.72 -6.00 20.91
C ASP A 97 -0.23 -4.80 21.06
N ASN A 98 0.31 -3.57 20.96
CA ASN A 98 -0.46 -2.32 20.99
C ASN A 98 -1.18 -1.96 19.68
N GLY A 99 -1.13 -2.84 18.66
CA GLY A 99 -1.89 -2.63 17.42
C GLY A 99 -3.40 -2.66 17.64
N SER A 100 -4.16 -1.92 16.79
CA SER A 100 -5.61 -1.77 16.96
C SER A 100 -6.37 -3.11 16.92
N ALA A 101 -7.41 -3.23 17.76
CA ALA A 101 -8.24 -4.43 17.85
C ALA A 101 -8.92 -4.78 16.54
N GLU A 102 -9.38 -3.75 15.79
CA GLU A 102 -10.05 -3.90 14.50
C GLU A 102 -9.10 -4.51 13.44
N ARG A 103 -7.85 -4.05 13.40
CA ARG A 103 -6.86 -4.60 12.47
C ARG A 103 -6.53 -6.04 12.79
N LYS A 104 -6.34 -6.37 14.07
CA LYS A 104 -6.13 -7.76 14.52
C LYS A 104 -7.31 -8.64 14.13
N ALA A 105 -8.55 -8.17 14.40
CA ALA A 105 -9.78 -8.88 14.05
C ALA A 105 -9.90 -9.10 12.53
N ALA A 106 -9.60 -8.08 11.71
CA ALA A 106 -9.64 -8.21 10.26
C ALA A 106 -8.62 -9.23 9.73
N MET A 107 -7.36 -9.18 10.21
CA MET A 107 -6.32 -10.16 9.83
C MET A 107 -6.71 -11.58 10.23
N THR A 108 -7.24 -11.77 11.45
CA THR A 108 -7.69 -13.08 11.95
C THR A 108 -8.91 -13.58 11.19
N ALA A 109 -9.86 -12.69 10.82
CA ALA A 109 -11.01 -13.05 10.02
C ALA A 109 -10.65 -13.63 8.64
N TYR A 110 -9.55 -13.18 8.05
CA TYR A 110 -8.97 -13.78 6.84
C TYR A 110 -8.13 -15.04 7.10
N GLY A 111 -8.08 -15.54 8.35
CA GLY A 111 -7.36 -16.76 8.71
C GLY A 111 -5.88 -16.60 8.98
N ALA A 112 -5.36 -15.39 9.11
CA ALA A 112 -3.96 -15.18 9.46
C ALA A 112 -3.70 -15.55 10.94
N GLN A 113 -2.57 -16.18 11.19
CA GLN A 113 -2.02 -16.37 12.52
C GLN A 113 -1.27 -15.10 12.95
N LEU A 114 -1.65 -14.53 14.09
CA LEU A 114 -0.95 -13.40 14.66
C LEU A 114 0.07 -13.84 15.70
N ILE A 115 1.29 -13.31 15.61
CA ILE A 115 2.31 -13.40 16.64
C ILE A 115 2.53 -11.98 17.13
N LEU A 116 2.32 -11.77 18.43
CA LEU A 116 2.47 -10.47 19.06
C LEU A 116 3.82 -10.38 19.73
N VAL A 117 4.55 -9.30 19.45
CA VAL A 117 5.76 -8.90 20.17
C VAL A 117 5.41 -7.77 21.15
N THR A 118 6.23 -7.53 22.12
CA THR A 118 6.00 -6.45 23.07
C THR A 118 6.09 -5.08 22.41
N GLN A 119 5.46 -4.08 23.02
CA GLN A 119 5.56 -2.70 22.55
C GLN A 119 7.00 -2.19 22.53
N GLU A 120 7.84 -2.66 23.46
CA GLU A 120 9.27 -2.31 23.57
C GLU A 120 10.07 -2.87 22.39
N GLU A 121 9.80 -4.12 21.99
CA GLU A 121 10.42 -4.73 20.81
C GLU A 121 9.97 -4.03 19.52
N GLY A 122 8.74 -3.54 19.49
CA GLY A 122 8.20 -2.75 18.39
C GLY A 122 8.21 -3.47 17.03
N MET A 123 8.22 -2.67 15.97
CA MET A 123 8.28 -3.21 14.60
C MET A 123 9.65 -3.78 14.24
N GLU A 124 10.70 -3.36 14.91
CA GLU A 124 12.05 -3.90 14.70
C GLU A 124 12.13 -5.33 15.23
N GLY A 125 11.70 -5.58 16.45
CA GLY A 125 11.62 -6.92 17.00
C GLY A 125 10.69 -7.85 16.20
N ALA A 126 9.60 -7.30 15.64
CA ALA A 126 8.74 -8.07 14.74
C ALA A 126 9.47 -8.50 13.45
N ARG A 127 10.31 -7.63 12.88
CA ARG A 127 11.13 -7.96 11.69
C ARG A 127 12.19 -9.01 12.01
N ASP A 128 12.93 -8.81 13.11
CA ASP A 128 13.96 -9.75 13.53
C ASP A 128 13.36 -11.15 13.76
N LEU A 129 12.16 -11.22 14.33
CA LEU A 129 11.45 -12.47 14.52
C LEU A 129 11.03 -13.09 13.18
N ALA A 130 10.54 -12.30 12.23
CA ALA A 130 10.18 -12.78 10.90
C ALA A 130 11.39 -13.36 10.16
N GLU A 131 12.51 -12.66 10.17
CA GLU A 131 13.76 -13.10 9.54
C GLU A 131 14.30 -14.38 10.19
N ARG A 132 14.28 -14.45 11.53
CA ARG A 132 14.67 -15.66 12.27
C ARG A 132 13.79 -16.85 11.90
N MET A 133 12.46 -16.67 11.86
CA MET A 133 11.53 -17.73 11.48
C MET A 133 11.77 -18.21 10.04
N ALA A 134 12.06 -17.30 9.12
CA ALA A 134 12.42 -17.67 7.75
C ALA A 134 13.73 -18.43 7.67
N ALA A 135 14.77 -18.02 8.41
CA ALA A 135 16.04 -18.73 8.50
C ALA A 135 15.91 -20.15 9.09
N GLU A 136 14.95 -20.35 9.99
CA GLU A 136 14.57 -21.65 10.55
C GLU A 136 13.73 -22.51 9.58
N GLY A 137 13.42 -22.03 8.38
CA GLY A 137 12.61 -22.75 7.39
C GLY A 137 11.11 -22.82 7.73
N ARG A 138 10.60 -21.93 8.58
CA ARG A 138 9.20 -21.93 9.04
C ARG A 138 8.27 -21.19 8.08
N GLY A 139 8.79 -20.58 7.03
CA GLY A 139 8.02 -19.89 6.00
C GLY A 139 8.88 -18.94 5.17
N VAL A 140 8.24 -18.20 4.28
CA VAL A 140 8.89 -17.25 3.38
C VAL A 140 8.46 -15.82 3.73
N VAL A 141 9.43 -14.92 3.91
CA VAL A 141 9.18 -13.48 4.07
C VAL A 141 9.10 -12.84 2.69
N LEU A 142 8.04 -12.07 2.45
CA LEU A 142 7.82 -11.38 1.17
C LEU A 142 8.57 -10.06 1.08
N ASP A 143 8.83 -9.39 2.20
CA ASP A 143 9.58 -8.12 2.35
C ASP A 143 9.07 -7.00 1.43
N GLN A 144 7.99 -6.36 1.84
CA GLN A 144 7.37 -5.25 1.08
C GLN A 144 8.31 -4.06 0.78
N PHE A 145 9.44 -3.93 1.51
CA PHE A 145 10.38 -2.81 1.36
C PHE A 145 11.51 -3.09 0.36
N ALA A 146 11.75 -4.36 0.03
CA ALA A 146 12.77 -4.78 -0.90
C ALA A 146 12.20 -5.54 -2.11
N ASN A 147 10.95 -5.95 -2.07
CA ASN A 147 10.32 -6.76 -3.11
C ASN A 147 9.92 -5.93 -4.32
N GLY A 148 10.55 -6.18 -5.47
CA GLY A 148 10.24 -5.51 -6.74
C GLY A 148 8.81 -5.71 -7.23
N ASP A 149 8.11 -6.76 -6.77
CA ASP A 149 6.71 -7.01 -7.14
C ASP A 149 5.73 -6.03 -6.48
N ASN A 150 6.17 -5.30 -5.44
CA ASN A 150 5.40 -4.21 -4.86
C ASN A 150 5.24 -3.04 -5.85
N PRO A 151 6.29 -2.37 -6.33
CA PRO A 151 6.12 -1.32 -7.36
C PRO A 151 5.58 -1.89 -8.68
N GLU A 152 5.87 -3.13 -9.02
CA GLU A 152 5.37 -3.77 -10.24
C GLU A 152 3.83 -3.87 -10.26
N ALA A 153 3.18 -4.07 -9.09
CA ALA A 153 1.73 -4.01 -8.99
C ALA A 153 1.17 -2.69 -9.51
N HIS A 154 1.81 -1.59 -9.17
CA HIS A 154 1.37 -0.26 -9.57
C HIS A 154 1.75 0.08 -11.01
N TYR A 155 2.88 -0.43 -11.49
CA TYR A 155 3.28 -0.29 -12.89
C TYR A 155 2.31 -1.02 -13.82
N THR A 156 1.86 -2.21 -13.46
CA THR A 156 0.99 -3.02 -14.32
C THR A 156 -0.51 -2.76 -14.13
N SER A 157 -0.92 -2.07 -13.06
CA SER A 157 -2.34 -1.81 -12.81
C SER A 157 -2.64 -0.34 -12.55
N THR A 158 -2.18 0.26 -11.44
CA THR A 158 -2.57 1.61 -11.02
C THR A 158 -2.17 2.68 -12.03
N GLY A 159 -0.96 2.62 -12.57
CA GLY A 159 -0.46 3.55 -13.58
C GLY A 159 -1.29 3.52 -14.86
N PRO A 160 -1.51 2.35 -15.48
CA PRO A 160 -2.42 2.18 -16.61
C PRO A 160 -3.86 2.65 -16.35
N GLU A 161 -4.39 2.38 -15.16
CA GLU A 161 -5.72 2.86 -14.77
C GLU A 161 -5.79 4.39 -14.75
N ILE A 162 -4.85 5.05 -14.08
CA ILE A 162 -4.77 6.51 -13.99
C ILE A 162 -4.64 7.12 -15.39
N TRP A 163 -3.74 6.60 -16.21
CA TRP A 163 -3.53 7.08 -17.58
C TRP A 163 -4.81 7.00 -18.41
N ARG A 164 -5.47 5.84 -18.39
CA ARG A 164 -6.74 5.63 -19.09
C ARG A 164 -7.85 6.53 -18.54
N GLN A 165 -8.01 6.60 -17.23
CA GLN A 165 -9.08 7.38 -16.58
C GLN A 165 -8.92 8.89 -16.75
N THR A 166 -7.69 9.37 -16.93
CA THR A 166 -7.40 10.78 -17.25
C THR A 166 -7.33 11.05 -18.76
N GLN A 167 -7.50 10.01 -19.58
CA GLN A 167 -7.33 10.10 -21.04
C GLN A 167 -5.97 10.73 -21.42
N GLY A 168 -4.95 10.44 -20.64
CA GLY A 168 -3.60 10.99 -20.84
C GLY A 168 -3.40 12.46 -20.46
N SER A 169 -4.41 13.13 -19.89
CA SER A 169 -4.34 14.56 -19.57
C SER A 169 -3.67 14.87 -18.23
N ILE A 170 -3.24 13.84 -17.47
CA ILE A 170 -2.57 14.02 -16.20
C ILE A 170 -1.26 14.80 -16.35
N THR A 171 -1.08 15.82 -15.49
CA THR A 171 0.13 16.65 -15.44
C THR A 171 0.97 16.41 -14.18
N HIS A 172 0.33 16.05 -13.08
CA HIS A 172 0.98 15.83 -11.79
C HIS A 172 0.43 14.56 -11.14
N PHE A 173 1.31 13.70 -10.66
CA PHE A 173 0.97 12.56 -9.82
C PHE A 173 1.51 12.80 -8.42
N VAL A 174 0.61 12.85 -7.44
CA VAL A 174 0.94 13.11 -6.02
C VAL A 174 0.70 11.85 -5.22
N SER A 175 1.70 11.38 -4.48
CA SER A 175 1.59 10.18 -3.64
C SER A 175 2.36 10.34 -2.34
N SER A 176 1.74 9.92 -1.25
CA SER A 176 2.43 9.77 0.03
C SER A 176 3.38 8.58 0.01
N MET A 177 4.51 8.69 0.75
CA MET A 177 5.58 7.71 0.73
C MET A 177 5.60 6.89 2.02
N GLY A 178 5.20 5.62 1.94
CA GLY A 178 5.41 4.58 2.95
C GLY A 178 6.51 3.62 2.50
N THR A 179 6.16 2.46 1.94
CA THR A 179 7.12 1.55 1.30
C THR A 179 7.73 2.11 0.02
N THR A 180 7.17 3.19 -0.50
CA THR A 180 7.46 3.81 -1.80
C THR A 180 6.96 3.05 -3.04
N GLY A 181 6.43 1.84 -2.90
CA GLY A 181 5.97 1.03 -4.03
C GLY A 181 4.99 1.73 -4.96
N THR A 182 4.01 2.45 -4.40
CA THR A 182 3.00 3.20 -5.16
C THR A 182 3.64 4.26 -6.06
N ILE A 183 4.51 5.11 -5.48
CA ILE A 183 5.14 6.19 -6.24
C ILE A 183 6.15 5.64 -7.25
N MET A 184 6.88 4.57 -6.92
CA MET A 184 7.86 3.95 -7.81
C MET A 184 7.22 3.30 -9.03
N GLY A 185 6.15 2.52 -8.83
CA GLY A 185 5.46 1.87 -9.96
C GLY A 185 4.74 2.87 -10.87
N ASN A 186 4.00 3.81 -10.26
CA ASN A 186 3.28 4.82 -11.03
C ASN A 186 4.23 5.80 -11.75
N SER A 187 5.30 6.26 -11.09
CA SER A 187 6.27 7.15 -11.73
C SER A 187 6.92 6.53 -12.96
N ARG A 188 7.27 5.23 -12.86
CA ARG A 188 7.82 4.50 -14.00
C ARG A 188 6.83 4.49 -15.16
N TYR A 189 5.61 4.04 -14.94
CA TYR A 189 4.61 3.95 -15.99
C TYR A 189 4.25 5.32 -16.59
N LEU A 190 3.94 6.30 -15.73
CA LEU A 190 3.49 7.62 -16.19
C LEU A 190 4.56 8.39 -16.94
N LYS A 191 5.83 8.32 -16.50
CA LYS A 191 6.97 8.96 -17.20
C LYS A 191 7.27 8.28 -18.55
N GLU A 192 7.02 6.98 -18.69
CA GLU A 192 7.11 6.27 -19.98
C GLU A 192 6.02 6.74 -20.96
N GLN A 193 4.82 7.10 -20.46
CA GLN A 193 3.75 7.66 -21.30
C GLN A 193 4.01 9.13 -21.65
N ASN A 194 4.39 9.93 -20.67
CA ASN A 194 4.70 11.35 -20.87
C ASN A 194 5.77 11.82 -19.87
N PRO A 195 7.02 12.07 -20.31
CA PRO A 195 8.11 12.49 -19.43
C PRO A 195 7.87 13.83 -18.70
N ALA A 196 6.96 14.67 -19.19
CA ALA A 196 6.64 15.96 -18.59
C ALA A 196 5.78 15.86 -17.32
N ILE A 197 5.17 14.71 -17.05
CA ILE A 197 4.36 14.51 -15.83
C ILE A 197 5.24 14.70 -14.60
N GLN A 198 4.81 15.58 -13.70
CA GLN A 198 5.51 15.83 -12.44
C GLN A 198 5.13 14.79 -11.39
N ILE A 199 6.11 14.16 -10.79
CA ILE A 199 5.95 13.15 -9.73
C ILE A 199 6.28 13.81 -8.39
N VAL A 200 5.26 13.92 -7.52
CA VAL A 200 5.38 14.58 -6.23
C VAL A 200 5.20 13.58 -5.10
N GLY A 201 6.24 13.40 -4.30
CA GLY A 201 6.22 12.58 -3.09
C GLY A 201 5.83 13.42 -1.86
N LEU A 202 4.98 12.87 -0.99
CA LEU A 202 4.68 13.47 0.30
C LEU A 202 5.27 12.61 1.42
N GLN A 203 5.91 13.25 2.39
CA GLN A 203 6.44 12.59 3.59
C GLN A 203 6.13 13.42 4.84
N PRO A 204 6.12 12.84 6.04
CA PRO A 204 5.96 13.61 7.27
C PRO A 204 7.09 14.61 7.45
N MET A 205 6.80 15.79 8.01
CA MET A 205 7.83 16.67 8.53
C MET A 205 8.67 15.95 9.59
N GLU A 206 9.86 16.44 9.85
CA GLU A 206 10.71 15.93 10.94
C GLU A 206 9.94 15.97 12.27
N GLY A 207 9.96 14.84 13.00
CA GLY A 207 9.23 14.69 14.26
C GLY A 207 7.73 14.47 14.14
N ALA A 208 7.14 14.54 12.93
CA ALA A 208 5.72 14.26 12.72
C ALA A 208 5.45 12.76 12.50
N ALA A 209 4.34 12.25 13.08
CA ALA A 209 3.87 10.88 12.89
C ALA A 209 2.54 10.89 12.12
N ILE A 210 2.57 10.53 10.85
CA ILE A 210 1.38 10.39 10.01
C ILE A 210 1.17 8.90 9.72
N PRO A 211 0.04 8.29 10.11
CA PRO A 211 -0.19 6.86 9.91
C PRO A 211 -0.06 6.44 8.44
N GLY A 212 0.68 5.34 8.21
CA GLY A 212 0.84 4.74 6.88
C GLY A 212 1.92 5.35 5.99
N ILE A 213 2.55 6.44 6.39
CA ILE A 213 3.67 7.06 5.68
C ILE A 213 4.87 7.29 6.61
N ARG A 214 6.04 7.44 6.05
CA ARG A 214 7.27 7.65 6.81
C ARG A 214 8.19 8.65 6.13
N ARG A 215 8.91 9.42 6.95
CA ARG A 215 10.16 10.05 6.56
C ARG A 215 11.27 9.03 6.82
N TRP A 216 11.91 8.59 5.78
CA TRP A 216 12.99 7.61 5.88
C TRP A 216 14.34 8.31 6.08
N PRO A 217 15.12 7.94 7.10
CA PRO A 217 16.55 8.22 7.11
C PRO A 217 17.22 7.59 5.89
N GLU A 218 18.26 8.22 5.36
CA GLU A 218 18.93 7.76 4.13
C GLU A 218 19.41 6.31 4.21
N GLU A 219 19.91 5.90 5.37
CA GLU A 219 20.41 4.56 5.66
C GLU A 219 19.31 3.47 5.72
N TYR A 220 18.03 3.88 5.90
CA TYR A 220 16.88 2.97 6.00
C TYR A 220 15.91 3.10 4.83
N LEU A 221 16.30 3.77 3.76
CA LEU A 221 15.46 3.88 2.57
C LEU A 221 15.05 2.49 2.06
N PRO A 222 13.77 2.30 1.68
CA PRO A 222 13.34 1.06 1.05
C PRO A 222 14.21 0.73 -0.17
N LYS A 223 14.63 -0.54 -0.30
CA LYS A 223 15.49 -0.97 -1.42
C LYS A 223 14.85 -0.79 -2.78
N ILE A 224 13.51 -0.71 -2.83
CA ILE A 224 12.75 -0.43 -4.05
C ILE A 224 12.70 1.06 -4.41
N TYR A 225 13.17 1.96 -3.54
CA TYR A 225 13.14 3.39 -3.79
C TYR A 225 14.23 3.85 -4.77
N ASN A 226 13.84 4.70 -5.68
CA ASN A 226 14.74 5.37 -6.61
C ASN A 226 14.43 6.87 -6.65
N ALA A 227 15.30 7.68 -6.07
CA ALA A 227 15.11 9.13 -5.94
C ALA A 227 14.99 9.85 -7.30
N THR A 228 15.62 9.33 -8.35
CA THR A 228 15.58 9.95 -9.69
C THR A 228 14.19 9.90 -10.34
N ARG A 229 13.24 9.15 -9.77
CA ARG A 229 11.87 9.03 -10.27
C ARG A 229 10.91 10.01 -9.61
N VAL A 230 11.37 10.79 -8.63
CA VAL A 230 10.53 11.75 -7.88
C VAL A 230 11.05 13.15 -8.17
N ASP A 231 10.24 13.97 -8.83
CA ASP A 231 10.64 15.31 -9.25
C ASP A 231 10.64 16.28 -8.06
N ARG A 232 9.75 16.06 -7.08
CA ARG A 232 9.64 16.92 -5.89
C ARG A 232 9.18 16.13 -4.69
N ILE A 233 9.74 16.43 -3.52
CA ILE A 233 9.28 15.93 -2.21
C ILE A 233 8.75 17.11 -1.40
N ILE A 234 7.59 16.93 -0.76
CA ILE A 234 6.96 17.93 0.10
C ILE A 234 6.77 17.32 1.48
N ASP A 235 7.23 18.07 2.48
CA ASP A 235 7.07 17.73 3.88
C ASP A 235 5.69 18.16 4.36
N MET A 236 4.98 17.26 5.06
CA MET A 236 3.61 17.46 5.53
C MET A 236 3.55 17.50 7.05
N ALA A 237 2.93 18.54 7.60
CA ALA A 237 2.64 18.58 9.03
C ALA A 237 1.51 17.60 9.36
N GLN A 238 1.63 16.90 10.51
CA GLN A 238 0.60 15.95 10.96
C GLN A 238 -0.78 16.61 11.06
N ARG A 239 -0.87 17.76 11.71
CA ARG A 239 -2.13 18.50 11.89
C ARG A 239 -2.77 18.88 10.56
N GLU A 240 -1.98 19.32 9.59
CA GLU A 240 -2.48 19.68 8.26
C GLU A 240 -3.05 18.46 7.53
N ALA A 241 -2.38 17.31 7.63
CA ALA A 241 -2.86 16.06 7.05
C ALA A 241 -4.18 15.61 7.69
N GLU A 242 -4.29 15.65 9.03
CA GLU A 242 -5.50 15.29 9.77
C GLU A 242 -6.67 16.24 9.45
N ASP A 243 -6.45 17.55 9.49
CA ASP A 243 -7.49 18.56 9.21
C ASP A 243 -7.96 18.45 7.76
N THR A 244 -7.05 18.21 6.82
CA THR A 244 -7.41 18.00 5.41
C THR A 244 -8.22 16.73 5.23
N THR A 245 -7.86 15.64 5.93
CA THR A 245 -8.60 14.38 5.91
C THR A 245 -10.04 14.57 6.42
N ARG A 246 -10.23 15.27 7.55
CA ARG A 246 -11.57 15.60 8.09
C ARG A 246 -12.38 16.44 7.11
N ARG A 247 -11.77 17.45 6.49
CA ARG A 247 -12.41 18.30 5.48
C ARG A 247 -12.82 17.50 4.23
N LEU A 248 -11.98 16.57 3.79
CA LEU A 248 -12.30 15.67 2.67
C LEU A 248 -13.50 14.78 2.99
N ALA A 249 -13.57 14.21 4.20
CA ALA A 249 -14.71 13.39 4.63
C ALA A 249 -16.02 14.18 4.62
N VAL A 250 -16.03 15.43 5.11
CA VAL A 250 -17.20 16.30 5.12
C VAL A 250 -17.61 16.77 3.72
N SER A 251 -16.67 16.87 2.79
CA SER A 251 -16.94 17.34 1.42
C SER A 251 -17.40 16.24 0.45
N TYR A 252 -17.84 15.08 0.95
CA TYR A 252 -18.36 13.94 0.16
C TYR A 252 -17.36 13.24 -0.76
N THR A 253 -16.12 13.27 -0.41
CA THR A 253 -15.22 12.25 -0.91
C THR A 253 -15.28 11.07 0.07
N HIS A 254 -15.60 9.85 -0.40
CA HIS A 254 -15.64 8.64 0.42
C HIS A 254 -14.21 8.24 0.88
N LEU A 255 -13.61 9.09 1.68
CA LEU A 255 -12.49 8.69 2.51
C LEU A 255 -13.12 8.13 3.79
N THR A 256 -13.06 6.83 3.97
CA THR A 256 -13.19 6.28 5.30
C THR A 256 -12.09 6.93 6.14
N LEU A 257 -12.49 7.76 7.10
CA LEU A 257 -11.54 8.20 8.12
C LEU A 257 -10.95 6.93 8.72
N PRO A 258 -9.62 6.79 8.83
CA PRO A 258 -9.08 5.79 9.71
C PRO A 258 -9.74 6.05 11.07
N THR A 259 -10.45 5.06 11.59
CA THR A 259 -10.89 5.07 12.96
C THR A 259 -9.61 5.13 13.79
N SER A 260 -9.24 6.35 14.17
CA SER A 260 -8.21 6.58 15.16
C SER A 260 -8.89 6.49 16.50
N ASP A 261 -8.59 5.48 17.24
CA ASP A 261 -8.58 5.57 18.69
C ASP A 261 -7.22 6.07 19.13
#